data_8ccf4623318e960ec03d6d4ce92e77e9
#
_entry.id   8ccf4623318e960ec03d6d4ce92e77e9
#
_cell.length_a   1.000
_cell.length_b   1.000
_cell.length_c   1.000
_cell.angle_alpha   90.00
_cell.angle_beta   90.00
_cell.angle_gamma   90.00
#
_symmetry.space_group_name_H-M   'P 1'
#
loop_
_entity.id
_entity.type
_entity.pdbx_description
1 polymer ?
#
loop_
_entity_poly.entity_id
_entity_poly.type
_entity_poly.pdbx_seq_one_letter_code
_entity_poly.pdbx_strand_id
1 'polypeptide(L)'
;MAERSIFEGLVNGLVHRDYLDMGSEVHIDIFDDRLEIYSPGGMYDGTLIQDRDIGNVPSKRRNPVVADIFSRLDYMERRGSGFKKIMQAYEVEPNYTEDKKPAFYSNATEFRVILKNANHIFLFRFDLN
;
A
#
# COMPACT_ATOMS: atom_id res chain seq x y z
N MET A 1 13.41 6.15 -3.42
CA MET A 1 12.12 5.50 -3.14
C MET A 1 11.05 6.06 -4.05
N ALA A 2 10.18 5.22 -4.54
CA ALA A 2 9.13 5.64 -5.46
C ALA A 2 8.00 6.34 -4.68
N GLU A 3 7.90 7.64 -4.79
CA GLU A 3 6.81 8.43 -4.16
C GLU A 3 5.43 7.90 -4.53
N ARG A 4 5.28 7.43 -5.77
CA ARG A 4 4.04 6.84 -6.26
C ARG A 4 3.64 5.60 -5.45
N SER A 5 4.61 4.76 -5.10
CA SER A 5 4.34 3.57 -4.29
C SER A 5 3.89 3.92 -2.89
N ILE A 6 4.50 4.94 -2.27
CA ILE A 6 4.08 5.42 -0.94
C ILE A 6 2.65 5.96 -1.00
N PHE A 7 2.36 6.78 -1.99
CA PHE A 7 1.03 7.37 -2.18
C PHE A 7 -0.04 6.29 -2.40
N GLU A 8 0.22 5.36 -3.32
CA GLU A 8 -0.73 4.26 -3.61
C GLU A 8 -0.94 3.37 -2.38
N GLY A 9 0.12 3.06 -1.63
CA GLY A 9 0.01 2.27 -0.41
C GLY A 9 -0.80 2.96 0.67
N LEU A 10 -0.61 4.27 0.84
CA LEU A 10 -1.37 5.07 1.81
C LEU A 10 -2.85 5.17 1.43
N VAL A 11 -3.15 5.47 0.17
CA VAL A 11 -4.52 5.50 -0.34
C VAL A 11 -5.19 4.14 -0.16
N ASN A 12 -4.48 3.06 -0.49
CA ASN A 12 -4.97 1.69 -0.30
C ASN A 12 -5.33 1.43 1.16
N GLY A 13 -4.46 1.83 2.09
CA GLY A 13 -4.71 1.68 3.52
C GLY A 13 -5.95 2.44 3.98
N LEU A 14 -6.13 3.68 3.53
CA LEU A 14 -7.27 4.51 3.90
C LEU A 14 -8.59 4.01 3.30
N VAL A 15 -8.55 3.53 2.06
CA VAL A 15 -9.75 3.05 1.35
C VAL A 15 -10.21 1.70 1.89
N HIS A 16 -9.27 0.82 2.21
CA HIS A 16 -9.58 -0.56 2.62
C HIS A 16 -9.54 -0.77 4.13
N ARG A 17 -9.28 0.27 4.91
CA ARG A 17 -9.30 0.20 6.37
C ARG A 17 -10.63 -0.34 6.87
N ASP A 18 -10.57 -1.16 7.92
CA ASP A 18 -11.75 -1.52 8.70
C ASP A 18 -12.11 -0.39 9.68
N TYR A 19 -13.09 0.43 9.29
CA TYR A 19 -13.52 1.58 10.09
C TYR A 19 -14.35 1.18 11.32
N LEU A 20 -14.72 -0.10 11.44
CA LEU A 20 -15.36 -0.61 12.65
C LEU A 20 -14.32 -0.89 13.76
N ASP A 21 -13.06 -1.02 13.41
CA ASP A 21 -11.97 -1.11 14.38
C ASP A 21 -11.57 0.29 14.84
N MET A 22 -12.17 0.74 15.95
CA MET A 22 -11.98 2.08 16.47
C MET A 22 -10.71 2.23 17.32
N GLY A 23 -10.06 1.12 17.68
CA GLY A 23 -8.85 1.12 18.51
C GLY A 23 -7.54 1.19 17.72
N SER A 24 -7.62 1.13 16.41
CA SER A 24 -6.44 1.10 15.53
C SER A 24 -6.50 2.20 14.47
N GLU A 25 -5.34 2.53 13.91
CA GLU A 25 -5.21 3.60 12.92
C GLU A 25 -4.35 3.15 11.74
N VAL A 26 -4.51 3.81 10.60
CA VAL A 26 -3.54 3.71 9.50
C VAL A 26 -2.29 4.49 9.92
N HIS A 27 -1.12 3.86 9.84
CA HIS A 27 0.13 4.53 10.18
C HIS A 27 1.28 4.08 9.30
N ILE A 28 2.32 4.89 9.28
CA ILE A 28 3.53 4.62 8.53
C ILE A 28 4.68 4.48 9.52
N ASP A 29 5.37 3.35 9.46
CA ASP A 29 6.57 3.09 10.25
C ASP A 29 7.79 3.21 9.33
N ILE A 30 8.77 4.00 9.73
CA ILE A 30 9.98 4.23 8.96
C ILE A 30 11.16 3.57 9.67
N PHE A 31 11.81 2.64 8.95
CA PHE A 31 13.00 1.94 9.41
C PHE A 31 14.20 2.32 8.53
N ASP A 32 15.40 1.90 8.93
CA ASP A 32 16.61 2.23 8.16
C ASP A 32 16.62 1.66 6.75
N ASP A 33 15.98 0.50 6.55
CA ASP A 33 16.01 -0.23 5.28
C ASP A 33 14.67 -0.25 4.55
N ARG A 34 13.58 0.21 5.18
CA ARG A 34 12.24 0.12 4.61
C ARG A 34 11.25 1.07 5.26
N LEU A 35 10.13 1.21 4.60
CA LEU A 35 8.94 1.89 5.11
C LEU A 35 7.79 0.88 5.10
N GLU A 36 7.02 0.84 6.17
CA GLU A 36 5.83 -0.02 6.26
C GLU A 36 4.58 0.83 6.44
N ILE A 37 3.55 0.53 5.67
CA ILE A 37 2.24 1.17 5.79
C ILE A 37 1.29 0.14 6.37
N TYR A 38 0.80 0.41 7.56
CA TYR A 38 -0.11 -0.45 8.31
C TYR A 38 -1.54 0.06 8.17
N SER A 39 -2.48 -0.86 8.00
CA SER A 39 -3.92 -0.57 8.00
C SER A 39 -4.67 -1.63 8.81
N PRO A 40 -5.61 -1.23 9.67
CA PRO A 40 -6.46 -2.19 10.38
C PRO A 40 -7.40 -2.90 9.42
N GLY A 41 -7.61 -4.19 9.67
CA GLY A 41 -8.45 -5.05 8.84
C GLY A 41 -7.68 -5.81 7.79
N GLY A 42 -7.93 -7.12 7.71
CA GLY A 42 -7.34 -7.99 6.68
C GLY A 42 -7.99 -7.80 5.31
N MET A 43 -7.76 -8.75 4.42
CA MET A 43 -8.43 -8.77 3.13
C MET A 43 -9.95 -8.86 3.30
N TYR A 44 -10.67 -8.15 2.42
CA TYR A 44 -12.13 -8.09 2.45
C TYR A 44 -12.80 -9.47 2.48
N ASP A 45 -12.25 -10.42 1.73
CA ASP A 45 -12.79 -11.77 1.59
C ASP A 45 -12.18 -12.79 2.57
N GLY A 46 -11.36 -12.34 3.52
CA GLY A 46 -10.72 -13.21 4.51
C GLY A 46 -9.52 -13.98 4.02
N THR A 47 -9.11 -13.81 2.76
CA THR A 47 -7.91 -14.45 2.22
C THR A 47 -6.64 -13.74 2.68
N LEU A 48 -5.48 -14.38 2.51
CA LEU A 48 -4.19 -13.76 2.78
C LEU A 48 -3.60 -13.21 1.47
N ILE A 49 -3.19 -11.95 1.49
CA ILE A 49 -2.63 -11.30 0.30
C ILE A 49 -1.36 -11.99 -0.19
N GLN A 50 -0.54 -12.52 0.73
CA GLN A 50 0.69 -13.22 0.39
C GLN A 50 0.47 -14.53 -0.37
N ASP A 51 -0.76 -15.07 -0.36
CA ASP A 51 -1.15 -16.27 -1.09
C ASP A 51 -1.75 -15.96 -2.47
N ARG A 52 -1.79 -14.69 -2.85
CA ARG A 52 -2.42 -14.25 -4.09
C ARG A 52 -1.41 -13.73 -5.10
N ASP A 53 -1.76 -13.83 -6.37
CA ASP A 53 -1.03 -13.17 -7.45
C ASP A 53 -1.36 -11.67 -7.42
N ILE A 54 -0.40 -10.85 -7.08
CA ILE A 54 -0.55 -9.40 -6.93
C ILE A 54 -1.11 -8.74 -8.20
N GLY A 55 -0.75 -9.25 -9.38
CA GLY A 55 -1.25 -8.71 -10.65
C GLY A 55 -2.73 -8.98 -10.91
N ASN A 56 -3.33 -9.91 -10.17
CA ASN A 56 -4.70 -10.39 -10.39
C ASN A 56 -5.60 -10.27 -9.17
N VAL A 57 -5.25 -9.43 -8.19
CA VAL A 57 -6.11 -9.18 -7.04
C VAL A 57 -7.31 -8.35 -7.49
N PRO A 58 -8.55 -8.87 -7.34
CA PRO A 58 -9.73 -8.13 -7.75
C PRO A 58 -9.99 -6.92 -6.84
N SER A 59 -10.55 -5.87 -7.42
CA SER A 59 -10.96 -4.69 -6.67
C SER A 59 -12.27 -4.99 -5.94
N LYS A 60 -12.16 -5.29 -4.64
CA LYS A 60 -13.32 -5.38 -3.75
C LYS A 60 -13.25 -4.25 -2.74
N ARG A 61 -14.34 -3.53 -2.57
CA ARG A 61 -14.37 -2.31 -1.77
C ARG A 61 -15.05 -2.56 -0.45
N ARG A 62 -14.29 -2.51 0.64
CA ARG A 62 -14.86 -2.53 2.00
C ARG A 62 -15.59 -1.22 2.29
N ASN A 63 -15.08 -0.10 1.80
CA ASN A 63 -15.61 1.24 2.04
C ASN A 63 -15.94 1.93 0.73
N PRO A 64 -17.08 1.59 0.08
CA PRO A 64 -17.40 2.11 -1.26
C PRO A 64 -17.50 3.64 -1.31
N VAL A 65 -18.02 4.27 -0.26
CA VAL A 65 -18.16 5.74 -0.21
C VAL A 65 -16.79 6.41 -0.17
N VAL A 66 -15.87 5.91 0.67
CA VAL A 66 -14.50 6.44 0.76
C VAL A 66 -13.77 6.23 -0.57
N ALA A 67 -13.90 5.04 -1.15
CA ALA A 67 -13.30 4.74 -2.45
C ALA A 67 -13.83 5.65 -3.56
N ASP A 68 -15.12 5.94 -3.56
CA ASP A 68 -15.74 6.83 -4.55
C ASP A 68 -15.20 8.27 -4.41
N ILE A 69 -15.06 8.77 -3.20
CA ILE A 69 -14.48 10.10 -2.94
C ILE A 69 -13.05 10.19 -3.48
N PHE A 70 -12.19 9.22 -3.16
CA PHE A 70 -10.82 9.22 -3.65
C PHE A 70 -10.76 9.12 -5.19
N SER A 71 -11.67 8.35 -5.78
CA SER A 71 -11.78 8.23 -7.24
C SER A 71 -12.17 9.56 -7.88
N ARG A 72 -13.14 10.28 -7.31
CA ARG A 72 -13.59 11.58 -7.82
C ARG A 72 -12.53 12.67 -7.67
N LEU A 73 -11.65 12.54 -6.70
CA LEU A 73 -10.51 13.45 -6.51
C LEU A 73 -9.29 13.04 -7.35
N ASP A 74 -9.44 12.04 -8.21
CA ASP A 74 -8.36 11.49 -9.05
C ASP A 74 -7.18 10.90 -8.25
N TYR A 75 -7.40 10.54 -6.99
CA TYR A 75 -6.37 9.93 -6.15
C TYR A 75 -6.29 8.41 -6.33
N MET A 76 -7.29 7.80 -6.93
CA MET A 76 -7.27 6.38 -7.26
C MET A 76 -8.15 6.09 -8.47
N GLU A 77 -7.89 4.97 -9.13
CA GLU A 77 -8.74 4.42 -10.17
C GLU A 77 -9.74 3.43 -9.56
N ARG A 78 -10.91 3.30 -10.20
CA ARG A 78 -11.96 2.38 -9.75
C ARG A 78 -11.63 0.90 -9.97
N ARG A 79 -10.62 0.60 -10.78
CA ARG A 79 -10.17 -0.77 -11.05
C ARG A 79 -9.05 -1.13 -10.09
N GLY A 80 -8.98 -2.38 -9.67
CA GLY A 80 -8.01 -2.89 -8.69
C GLY A 80 -6.56 -2.85 -9.16
N SER A 81 -6.02 -1.68 -9.43
CA SER A 81 -4.69 -1.45 -10.00
C SER A 81 -3.66 -0.93 -9.00
N GLY A 82 -4.07 -0.68 -7.72
CA GLY A 82 -3.19 -0.08 -6.73
C GLY A 82 -1.91 -0.89 -6.47
N PHE A 83 -2.02 -2.19 -6.25
CA PHE A 83 -0.86 -3.06 -6.05
C PHE A 83 0.05 -3.10 -7.29
N LYS A 84 -0.55 -3.19 -8.46
CA LYS A 84 0.18 -3.19 -9.73
C LYS A 84 0.95 -1.90 -9.93
N LYS A 85 0.36 -0.75 -9.61
CA LYS A 85 1.03 0.56 -9.68
C LYS A 85 2.20 0.65 -8.71
N ILE A 86 2.05 0.13 -7.49
CA ILE A 86 3.14 0.06 -6.52
C ILE A 86 4.32 -0.73 -7.09
N MET A 87 4.05 -1.91 -7.65
CA MET A 87 5.06 -2.76 -8.26
C MET A 87 5.76 -2.07 -9.43
N GLN A 88 4.98 -1.49 -10.35
CA GLN A 88 5.52 -0.81 -11.54
C GLN A 88 6.37 0.40 -11.17
N ALA A 89 5.98 1.16 -10.16
CA ALA A 89 6.76 2.32 -9.72
C ALA A 89 8.14 1.91 -9.17
N TYR A 90 8.24 0.76 -8.55
CA TYR A 90 9.53 0.22 -8.09
C TYR A 90 10.40 -0.29 -9.24
N GLU A 91 9.80 -0.97 -10.21
CA GLU A 91 10.53 -1.57 -11.33
C GLU A 91 11.29 -0.54 -12.18
N VAL A 92 10.83 0.72 -12.20
CA VAL A 92 11.49 1.79 -12.95
C VAL A 92 12.56 2.54 -12.15
N GLU A 93 12.74 2.23 -10.86
CA GLU A 93 13.78 2.85 -10.06
C GLU A 93 15.17 2.39 -10.52
N PRO A 94 16.16 3.33 -10.64
CA PRO A 94 17.49 3.00 -11.19
C PRO A 94 18.24 1.92 -10.43
N ASN A 95 18.01 1.82 -9.12
CA ASN A 95 18.71 0.87 -8.26
C ASN A 95 17.82 -0.32 -7.85
N TYR A 96 16.75 -0.54 -8.59
CA TYR A 96 15.84 -1.65 -8.30
C TYR A 96 16.53 -2.99 -8.56
N THR A 97 16.36 -3.90 -7.61
CA THR A 97 16.73 -5.31 -7.73
C THR A 97 15.58 -6.16 -7.20
N GLU A 98 15.54 -7.43 -7.55
CA GLU A 98 14.41 -8.30 -7.21
C GLU A 98 14.21 -8.45 -5.69
N ASP A 99 15.30 -8.38 -4.91
CA ASP A 99 15.24 -8.42 -3.44
C ASP A 99 14.63 -7.16 -2.82
N LYS A 100 14.46 -6.08 -3.60
CA LYS A 100 13.84 -4.82 -3.18
C LYS A 100 12.39 -4.70 -3.61
N LYS A 101 11.83 -5.74 -4.16
CA LYS A 101 10.42 -5.81 -4.58
C LYS A 101 9.50 -5.46 -3.42
N PRO A 102 8.47 -4.62 -3.64
CA PRO A 102 7.46 -4.37 -2.62
C PRO A 102 6.82 -5.67 -2.13
N ALA A 103 6.60 -5.76 -0.83
CA ALA A 103 5.97 -6.91 -0.22
C ALA A 103 4.63 -6.50 0.41
N PHE A 104 3.71 -7.45 0.44
CA PHE A 104 2.39 -7.27 1.02
C PHE A 104 2.13 -8.40 2.00
N TYR A 105 1.56 -8.05 3.13
CA TYR A 105 1.24 -9.01 4.19
C TYR A 105 -0.13 -8.70 4.74
N SER A 106 -0.91 -9.73 5.01
CA SER A 106 -2.18 -9.59 5.71
C SER A 106 -2.42 -10.77 6.66
N ASN A 107 -3.22 -10.50 7.68
CA ASN A 107 -3.83 -11.51 8.53
C ASN A 107 -5.28 -11.10 8.81
N ALA A 108 -5.93 -11.72 9.79
CA ALA A 108 -7.34 -11.44 10.09
C ALA A 108 -7.59 -9.99 10.53
N THR A 109 -6.58 -9.31 11.11
CA THR A 109 -6.77 -8.01 11.78
C THR A 109 -5.98 -6.86 11.18
N GLU A 110 -5.05 -7.12 10.25
CA GLU A 110 -4.20 -6.07 9.69
C GLU A 110 -3.84 -6.34 8.22
N PHE A 111 -3.49 -5.26 7.55
CA PHE A 111 -2.88 -5.28 6.23
C PHE A 111 -1.63 -4.41 6.25
N ARG A 112 -0.56 -4.86 5.61
CA ARG A 112 0.74 -4.19 5.62
C ARG A 112 1.34 -4.13 4.23
N VAL A 113 1.79 -2.93 3.84
CA VAL A 113 2.60 -2.73 2.62
C VAL A 113 4.03 -2.44 3.07
N ILE A 114 4.99 -3.18 2.53
CA ILE A 114 6.41 -3.06 2.88
C ILE A 114 7.15 -2.55 1.65
N LEU A 115 7.71 -1.35 1.75
CA LEU A 115 8.45 -0.69 0.68
C LEU A 115 9.91 -0.56 1.08
N LYS A 116 10.79 -1.35 0.47
CA LYS A 116 12.22 -1.32 0.76
C LYS A 116 12.89 -0.12 0.09
N ASN A 117 13.99 0.33 0.68
CA ASN A 117 14.77 1.42 0.14
C ASN A 117 15.57 0.95 -1.08
N ALA A 118 15.19 1.42 -2.26
CA ALA A 118 15.85 1.07 -3.53
C ALA A 118 17.09 1.94 -3.83
N ASN A 119 17.35 3.00 -3.05
CA ASN A 119 18.37 4.00 -3.38
C ASN A 119 19.64 3.93 -2.53
N HIS A 120 19.80 2.94 -1.65
CA HIS A 120 20.91 2.80 -0.70
C HIS A 120 21.14 3.98 0.24
N ILE A 121 20.57 5.14 -0.05
CA ILE A 121 20.61 6.32 0.79
C ILE A 121 19.25 6.48 1.42
N PHE A 122 19.21 6.24 2.73
CA PHE A 122 17.98 6.38 3.47
C PHE A 122 17.70 7.86 3.70
N LEU A 123 17.22 8.51 2.66
CA LEU A 123 16.64 9.83 2.78
C LEU A 123 15.15 9.72 2.48
N PHE A 124 14.38 9.27 3.47
CA PHE A 124 13.01 9.68 3.52
C PHE A 124 12.98 11.15 3.88
N ARG A 125 13.25 11.95 2.88
CA ARG A 125 12.88 13.35 2.97
C ARG A 125 11.41 13.44 2.68
N PHE A 126 10.63 13.39 3.73
CA PHE A 126 9.37 14.07 3.67
C PHE A 126 9.70 15.55 3.72
N ASP A 127 9.83 16.18 2.57
CA ASP A 127 9.80 17.61 2.48
C ASP A 127 8.39 18.03 2.84
N LEU A 128 8.20 18.35 4.09
CA LEU A 128 6.95 18.90 4.61
C LEU A 128 6.82 20.40 4.31
N ASN A 129 7.59 20.88 3.38
CA ASN A 129 7.45 22.27 2.91
C ASN A 129 6.38 22.38 1.85
#